data_ef11e09a93e967387f877745ea697b6b
#
_entry.id   ef11e09a93e967387f877745ea697b6b
#
_cell.length_a   1.000
_cell.length_b   1.000
_cell.length_c   1.000
_cell.angle_alpha   90.00
_cell.angle_beta   90.00
_cell.angle_gamma   90.00
#
_symmetry.space_group_name_H-M   'P 1'
#
loop_
_entity.id
_entity.type
_entity.pdbx_description
1 polymer ?
#
loop_
_entity_poly.entity_id
_entity_poly.type
_entity_poly.pdbx_seq_one_letter_code
_entity_poly.pdbx_strand_id
1 'polypeptide(L)'
;EAELKHCIDSAYDSKFDTEVIAPLVKVGDTYHLELFHGATIAFKDMALSILPHLMITSARKNQVKNDIVILTATSGDTGKAALAGFADVPGTKIIVFYPKGGVSRVQELQMVTQKGENTSVVAIHGNFDHAQSGVKALFEDKELEKELAAKGYQFSSANSINIGRLVPQVVYYVYAYAKLLENEEIQAGEEINVTVPVSYTHLRA
;
A
#
# COMPACT_ATOMS: atom_id res chain seq x y z
N GLU A 1 16.57 13.89 6.21
CA GLU A 1 16.64 13.83 4.74
C GLU A 1 17.24 12.48 4.29
N ALA A 2 18.43 12.08 4.75
CA ALA A 2 19.10 10.84 4.37
C ALA A 2 18.25 9.58 4.65
N GLU A 3 17.56 9.53 5.79
CA GLU A 3 16.67 8.40 6.14
C GLU A 3 15.44 8.31 5.21
N LEU A 4 14.86 9.45 4.82
CA LEU A 4 13.76 9.47 3.86
C LEU A 4 14.23 9.01 2.48
N LYS A 5 15.42 9.47 2.05
CA LYS A 5 16.03 9.01 0.81
C LYS A 5 16.22 7.49 0.82
N HIS A 6 16.72 6.93 1.92
CA HIS A 6 16.86 5.48 2.07
C HIS A 6 15.51 4.75 1.95
N CYS A 7 14.43 5.28 2.57
CA CYS A 7 13.10 4.71 2.42
C CYS A 7 12.62 4.73 0.96
N ILE A 8 12.89 5.80 0.22
CA ILE A 8 12.54 5.96 -1.19
C ILE A 8 13.32 4.96 -2.04
N ASP A 9 14.63 4.92 -1.90
CA ASP A 9 15.52 4.03 -2.67
C ASP A 9 15.19 2.55 -2.42
N SER A 10 14.78 2.19 -1.19
CA SER A 10 14.38 0.82 -0.84
C SER A 10 12.98 0.44 -1.32
N ALA A 11 12.11 1.43 -1.52
CA ALA A 11 10.73 1.21 -1.94
C ALA A 11 10.59 1.11 -3.45
N TYR A 12 11.26 2.01 -4.16
CA TYR A 12 11.13 2.19 -5.60
C TYR A 12 12.38 1.70 -6.32
N ASP A 13 12.52 0.40 -6.34
CA ASP A 13 13.65 -0.34 -6.90
C ASP A 13 13.22 -1.15 -8.15
N SER A 14 13.95 -2.19 -8.48
CA SER A 14 13.69 -3.08 -9.61
C SER A 14 12.34 -3.84 -9.55
N LYS A 15 11.53 -3.64 -8.50
CA LYS A 15 10.13 -4.10 -8.46
C LYS A 15 9.23 -3.31 -9.40
N PHE A 16 9.67 -2.11 -9.81
CA PHE A 16 9.01 -1.31 -10.84
C PHE A 16 9.67 -1.58 -12.19
N ASP A 17 8.88 -1.75 -13.24
CA ASP A 17 9.34 -2.13 -14.59
C ASP A 17 9.80 -0.93 -15.44
N THR A 18 9.81 0.27 -14.85
CA THR A 18 10.31 1.51 -15.47
C THR A 18 11.20 2.31 -14.51
N GLU A 19 12.18 3.04 -15.06
CA GLU A 19 13.03 3.95 -14.27
C GLU A 19 12.23 5.14 -13.72
N VAL A 20 11.24 5.61 -14.48
CA VAL A 20 10.29 6.65 -14.07
C VAL A 20 9.10 5.97 -13.43
N ILE A 21 9.11 5.84 -12.13
CA ILE A 21 8.16 5.05 -11.33
C ILE A 21 6.68 5.33 -11.67
N ALA A 22 6.33 6.56 -12.04
CA ALA A 22 5.00 6.98 -12.45
C ALA A 22 5.08 7.89 -13.68
N PRO A 23 5.28 7.33 -14.89
CA PRO A 23 5.36 8.11 -16.12
C PRO A 23 4.09 8.93 -16.37
N LEU A 24 4.25 10.16 -16.86
CA LEU A 24 3.16 10.98 -17.38
C LEU A 24 3.20 10.93 -18.90
N VAL A 25 2.25 10.22 -19.50
CA VAL A 25 2.21 9.95 -20.95
C VAL A 25 1.08 10.73 -21.61
N LYS A 26 1.38 11.46 -22.67
CA LYS A 26 0.39 12.17 -23.49
C LYS A 26 -0.21 11.25 -24.54
N VAL A 27 -1.54 11.12 -24.54
CA VAL A 27 -2.29 10.38 -25.55
C VAL A 27 -3.39 11.29 -26.11
N GLY A 28 -3.26 11.72 -27.35
CA GLY A 28 -4.12 12.77 -27.91
C GLY A 28 -4.02 14.07 -27.10
N ASP A 29 -5.15 14.56 -26.61
CA ASP A 29 -5.24 15.78 -25.81
C ASP A 29 -5.30 15.52 -24.30
N THR A 30 -5.02 14.28 -23.88
CA THR A 30 -5.12 13.86 -22.48
C THR A 30 -3.81 13.33 -21.96
N TYR A 31 -3.48 13.64 -20.70
CA TYR A 31 -2.31 13.11 -20.00
C TYR A 31 -2.73 11.95 -19.12
N HIS A 32 -1.96 10.88 -19.17
CA HIS A 32 -2.15 9.66 -18.38
C HIS A 32 -0.98 9.51 -17.42
N LEU A 33 -1.25 9.60 -16.12
CA LEU A 33 -0.29 9.22 -15.09
C LEU A 33 -0.39 7.72 -14.88
N GLU A 34 0.65 7.00 -15.30
CA GLU A 34 0.67 5.54 -15.25
C GLU A 34 1.10 5.06 -13.87
N LEU A 35 0.20 4.40 -13.13
CA LEU A 35 0.45 3.92 -11.76
C LEU A 35 0.48 2.39 -11.67
N PHE A 36 0.67 1.69 -12.79
CA PHE A 36 0.61 0.23 -12.88
C PHE A 36 1.98 -0.44 -13.06
N HIS A 37 3.07 0.30 -12.92
CA HIS A 37 4.44 -0.21 -13.14
C HIS A 37 5.02 -0.97 -11.93
N GLY A 38 4.32 -1.04 -10.82
CA GLY A 38 4.78 -1.75 -9.63
C GLY A 38 4.54 -3.26 -9.68
N ALA A 39 5.08 -3.97 -8.70
CA ALA A 39 5.12 -5.44 -8.61
C ALA A 39 3.74 -6.13 -8.75
N THR A 40 2.65 -5.47 -8.41
CA THR A 40 1.30 -6.06 -8.47
C THR A 40 0.39 -5.40 -9.51
N ILE A 41 0.94 -4.49 -10.31
CA ILE A 41 0.23 -3.79 -11.40
C ILE A 41 -0.97 -2.98 -10.87
N ALA A 42 -0.88 -2.49 -9.64
CA ALA A 42 -1.91 -1.70 -9.00
C ALA A 42 -1.33 -0.38 -8.48
N PHE A 43 -2.09 0.72 -8.60
CA PHE A 43 -1.67 2.02 -8.06
C PHE A 43 -1.30 1.98 -6.57
N LYS A 44 -1.80 0.97 -5.87
CA LYS A 44 -1.54 0.76 -4.45
C LYS A 44 -0.07 0.44 -4.16
N ASP A 45 0.66 -0.07 -5.15
CA ASP A 45 2.09 -0.33 -5.04
C ASP A 45 2.87 0.95 -4.73
N MET A 46 2.43 2.10 -5.25
CA MET A 46 3.05 3.39 -4.97
C MET A 46 3.16 3.70 -3.48
N ALA A 47 2.11 3.44 -2.71
CA ALA A 47 2.11 3.71 -1.28
C ALA A 47 2.58 2.51 -0.45
N LEU A 48 2.22 1.29 -0.86
CA LEU A 48 2.49 0.09 -0.07
C LEU A 48 3.94 -0.39 -0.20
N SER A 49 4.68 0.03 -1.22
CA SER A 49 6.11 -0.22 -1.31
C SER A 49 6.92 0.62 -0.31
N ILE A 50 6.55 1.87 -0.08
CA ILE A 50 7.29 2.74 0.84
C ILE A 50 6.81 2.63 2.29
N LEU A 51 5.55 2.26 2.53
CA LEU A 51 4.95 2.21 3.86
C LEU A 51 5.77 1.40 4.88
N PRO A 52 6.24 0.18 4.59
CA PRO A 52 7.03 -0.59 5.55
C PRO A 52 8.31 0.12 5.96
N HIS A 53 9.02 0.75 5.03
CA HIS A 53 10.26 1.47 5.31
C HIS A 53 10.03 2.72 6.17
N LEU A 54 8.95 3.45 5.92
CA LEU A 54 8.53 4.59 6.76
C LEU A 54 8.16 4.11 8.17
N MET A 55 7.42 3.02 8.29
CA MET A 55 7.00 2.47 9.58
C MET A 55 8.19 2.03 10.42
N ILE A 56 9.12 1.27 9.85
CA ILE A 56 10.32 0.80 10.57
C ILE A 56 11.23 1.98 10.95
N THR A 57 11.40 2.94 10.06
CA THR A 57 12.17 4.15 10.37
C THR A 57 11.54 4.96 11.51
N SER A 58 10.20 5.09 11.49
CA SER A 58 9.45 5.74 12.56
C SER A 58 9.54 4.97 13.88
N ALA A 59 9.36 3.65 13.84
CA ALA A 59 9.47 2.79 15.02
C ALA A 59 10.84 2.93 15.69
N ARG A 60 11.92 2.88 14.91
CA ARG A 60 13.28 3.08 15.40
C ARG A 60 13.47 4.48 16.05
N LYS A 61 12.97 5.54 15.42
CA LYS A 61 13.03 6.91 15.97
C LYS A 61 12.26 7.06 17.28
N ASN A 62 11.17 6.35 17.43
CA ASN A 62 10.36 6.36 18.65
C ASN A 62 10.76 5.26 19.65
N GLN A 63 11.89 4.59 19.43
CA GLN A 63 12.43 3.54 20.30
C GLN A 63 11.46 2.38 20.54
N VAL A 64 10.57 2.13 19.58
CA VAL A 64 9.66 0.97 19.58
C VAL A 64 10.49 -0.29 19.34
N LYS A 65 10.36 -1.27 20.24
CA LYS A 65 11.12 -2.53 20.20
C LYS A 65 10.31 -3.69 19.63
N ASN A 66 9.00 -3.55 19.59
CA ASN A 66 8.10 -4.61 19.15
C ASN A 66 8.10 -4.72 17.62
N ASP A 67 8.09 -5.95 17.12
CA ASP A 67 7.81 -6.21 15.72
C ASP A 67 6.38 -5.77 15.37
N ILE A 68 6.21 -5.21 14.19
CA ILE A 68 4.93 -4.68 13.72
C ILE A 68 4.19 -5.77 12.94
N VAL A 69 3.05 -6.21 13.47
CA VAL A 69 2.17 -7.18 12.81
C VAL A 69 1.08 -6.43 12.05
N ILE A 70 1.15 -6.49 10.73
CA ILE A 70 0.21 -5.84 9.82
C ILE A 70 -0.99 -6.76 9.60
N LEU A 71 -2.17 -6.32 10.01
CA LEU A 71 -3.43 -6.98 9.69
C LEU A 71 -4.13 -6.24 8.55
N THR A 72 -4.47 -6.96 7.49
CA THR A 72 -5.08 -6.38 6.29
C THR A 72 -6.27 -7.22 5.86
N ALA A 73 -7.47 -6.62 5.86
CA ALA A 73 -8.61 -7.16 5.15
C ALA A 73 -8.60 -6.67 3.70
N THR A 74 -8.89 -7.55 2.75
CA THR A 74 -8.84 -7.19 1.33
C THR A 74 -9.97 -7.78 0.51
N SER A 75 -10.39 -7.03 -0.52
CA SER A 75 -11.20 -7.52 -1.63
C SER A 75 -10.34 -7.86 -2.87
N GLY A 76 -9.00 -7.90 -2.70
CA GLY A 76 -8.04 -8.30 -3.73
C GLY A 76 -6.80 -7.41 -3.77
N ASP A 77 -6.88 -6.24 -4.40
CA ASP A 77 -5.70 -5.40 -4.72
C ASP A 77 -4.89 -4.94 -3.52
N THR A 78 -5.53 -4.55 -2.42
CA THR A 78 -4.80 -4.09 -1.23
C THR A 78 -3.97 -5.20 -0.63
N GLY A 79 -4.53 -6.41 -0.53
CA GLY A 79 -3.84 -7.55 0.06
C GLY A 79 -2.59 -7.95 -0.72
N LYS A 80 -2.71 -8.09 -2.05
CA LYS A 80 -1.57 -8.43 -2.91
C LYS A 80 -0.46 -7.38 -2.85
N ALA A 81 -0.82 -6.09 -2.94
CA ALA A 81 0.15 -5.00 -2.89
C ALA A 81 0.82 -4.86 -1.51
N ALA A 82 0.05 -5.07 -0.42
CA ALA A 82 0.60 -5.06 0.93
C ALA A 82 1.57 -6.25 1.15
N LEU A 83 1.19 -7.45 0.72
CA LEU A 83 2.09 -8.60 0.78
C LEU A 83 3.41 -8.35 0.05
N ALA A 84 3.35 -7.83 -1.19
CA ALA A 84 4.54 -7.54 -1.97
C ALA A 84 5.41 -6.44 -1.33
N GLY A 85 4.79 -5.40 -0.77
CA GLY A 85 5.52 -4.30 -0.13
C GLY A 85 6.17 -4.68 1.20
N PHE A 86 5.53 -5.54 2.00
CA PHE A 86 6.02 -5.96 3.32
C PHE A 86 6.87 -7.24 3.29
N ALA A 87 6.94 -7.94 2.14
CA ALA A 87 7.70 -9.19 2.03
C ALA A 87 9.17 -8.98 2.45
N ASP A 88 9.60 -9.79 3.42
CA ASP A 88 10.96 -9.83 3.95
C ASP A 88 11.50 -8.49 4.52
N VAL A 89 10.61 -7.53 4.84
CA VAL A 89 11.01 -6.32 5.54
C VAL A 89 11.24 -6.63 7.03
N PRO A 90 12.48 -6.49 7.54
CA PRO A 90 12.80 -6.83 8.92
C PRO A 90 11.96 -6.04 9.94
N GLY A 91 11.56 -6.68 11.05
CA GLY A 91 10.74 -6.06 12.09
C GLY A 91 9.26 -5.95 11.71
N THR A 92 8.84 -6.57 10.60
CA THR A 92 7.43 -6.65 10.21
C THR A 92 6.96 -8.08 10.02
N LYS A 93 5.68 -8.32 10.26
CA LYS A 93 4.92 -9.50 9.85
C LYS A 93 3.63 -9.05 9.23
N ILE A 94 3.16 -9.73 8.20
CA ILE A 94 1.89 -9.38 7.55
C ILE A 94 0.96 -10.57 7.45
N ILE A 95 -0.30 -10.35 7.83
CA ILE A 95 -1.40 -11.31 7.70
C ILE A 95 -2.50 -10.67 6.89
N VAL A 96 -2.81 -11.26 5.74
CA VAL A 96 -3.87 -10.81 4.84
C VAL A 96 -5.06 -11.73 4.92
N PHE A 97 -6.23 -11.17 5.21
CA PHE A 97 -7.51 -11.87 5.24
C PHE A 97 -8.31 -11.52 3.99
N TYR A 98 -8.76 -12.54 3.26
CA TYR A 98 -9.59 -12.34 2.07
C TYR A 98 -10.79 -13.31 2.04
N PRO A 99 -11.92 -12.94 1.43
CA PRO A 99 -13.07 -13.84 1.31
C PRO A 99 -12.78 -14.92 0.28
N LYS A 100 -12.87 -16.20 0.67
CA LYS A 100 -12.71 -17.34 -0.23
C LYS A 100 -13.75 -17.29 -1.34
N GLY A 101 -13.29 -17.25 -2.60
CA GLY A 101 -14.16 -17.09 -3.77
C GLY A 101 -14.70 -15.66 -3.97
N GLY A 102 -14.32 -14.69 -3.13
CA GLY A 102 -14.75 -13.28 -3.23
C GLY A 102 -13.71 -12.35 -3.88
N VAL A 103 -12.62 -12.90 -4.40
CA VAL A 103 -11.59 -12.18 -5.17
C VAL A 103 -11.41 -12.84 -6.53
N SER A 104 -10.84 -12.13 -7.51
CA SER A 104 -10.53 -12.75 -8.79
C SER A 104 -9.44 -13.81 -8.66
N ARG A 105 -9.42 -14.78 -9.57
CA ARG A 105 -8.42 -15.84 -9.55
C ARG A 105 -6.98 -15.29 -9.63
N VAL A 106 -6.77 -14.24 -10.41
CA VAL A 106 -5.46 -13.57 -10.52
C VAL A 106 -5.06 -12.96 -9.18
N GLN A 107 -5.95 -12.21 -8.54
CA GLN A 107 -5.69 -11.60 -7.22
C GLN A 107 -5.42 -12.66 -6.14
N GLU A 108 -6.19 -13.75 -6.13
CA GLU A 108 -5.96 -14.87 -5.23
C GLU A 108 -4.56 -15.46 -5.44
N LEU A 109 -4.20 -15.78 -6.67
CA LEU A 109 -2.89 -16.31 -7.01
C LEU A 109 -1.76 -15.37 -6.62
N GLN A 110 -1.88 -14.08 -6.89
CA GLN A 110 -0.89 -13.08 -6.47
C GLN A 110 -0.68 -13.05 -4.95
N MET A 111 -1.72 -13.30 -4.15
CA MET A 111 -1.61 -13.37 -2.69
C MET A 111 -0.99 -14.70 -2.23
N VAL A 112 -1.56 -15.84 -2.67
CA VAL A 112 -1.16 -17.16 -2.14
C VAL A 112 0.19 -17.65 -2.64
N THR A 113 0.70 -17.08 -3.73
CA THR A 113 2.04 -17.38 -4.26
C THR A 113 3.10 -16.35 -3.85
N GLN A 114 2.72 -15.30 -3.12
CA GLN A 114 3.68 -14.33 -2.61
C GLN A 114 4.71 -15.03 -1.72
N LYS A 115 5.97 -14.86 -2.04
CA LYS A 115 7.10 -15.34 -1.22
C LYS A 115 7.44 -14.31 -0.16
N GLY A 116 7.94 -14.80 0.97
CA GLY A 116 8.39 -13.99 2.10
C GLY A 116 8.24 -14.77 3.41
N GLU A 117 9.26 -14.78 4.22
CA GLU A 117 9.30 -15.48 5.53
C GLU A 117 8.31 -14.88 6.54
N ASN A 118 7.96 -13.60 6.35
CA ASN A 118 7.11 -12.82 7.24
C ASN A 118 5.66 -12.63 6.72
N THR A 119 5.28 -13.32 5.63
CA THR A 119 3.97 -13.18 4.98
C THR A 119 3.04 -14.34 5.32
N SER A 120 1.75 -14.03 5.56
CA SER A 120 0.70 -15.02 5.78
C SER A 120 -0.58 -14.61 5.10
N VAL A 121 -1.28 -15.57 4.49
CA VAL A 121 -2.54 -15.32 3.77
C VAL A 121 -3.62 -16.26 4.30
N VAL A 122 -4.74 -15.71 4.70
CA VAL A 122 -5.86 -16.43 5.31
C VAL A 122 -7.14 -16.21 4.51
N ALA A 123 -7.65 -17.27 3.92
CA ALA A 123 -8.98 -17.27 3.29
C ALA A 123 -10.05 -17.45 4.36
N ILE A 124 -11.04 -16.57 4.39
CA ILE A 124 -12.17 -16.69 5.31
C ILE A 124 -13.44 -17.14 4.60
N HIS A 125 -14.31 -17.85 5.29
CA HIS A 125 -15.67 -18.09 4.82
C HIS A 125 -16.54 -16.86 5.15
N GLY A 126 -16.94 -16.11 4.12
CA GLY A 126 -17.70 -14.88 4.24
C GLY A 126 -17.42 -13.91 3.08
N ASN A 127 -17.72 -12.65 3.30
CA ASN A 127 -17.47 -11.56 2.37
C ASN A 127 -16.38 -10.60 2.90
N PHE A 128 -16.11 -9.55 2.15
CA PHE A 128 -15.12 -8.54 2.55
C PHE A 128 -15.47 -7.85 3.88
N ASP A 129 -16.75 -7.58 4.13
CA ASP A 129 -17.19 -6.91 5.36
C ASP A 129 -16.94 -7.78 6.59
N HIS A 130 -17.08 -9.10 6.47
CA HIS A 130 -16.71 -10.05 7.52
C HIS A 130 -15.21 -10.01 7.81
N ALA A 131 -14.37 -9.99 6.76
CA ALA A 131 -12.93 -9.85 6.94
C ALA A 131 -12.55 -8.54 7.62
N GLN A 132 -13.17 -7.44 7.21
CA GLN A 132 -12.91 -6.11 7.76
C GLN A 132 -13.36 -6.00 9.21
N SER A 133 -14.54 -6.53 9.53
CA SER A 133 -15.08 -6.54 10.91
C SER A 133 -14.22 -7.41 11.83
N GLY A 134 -13.74 -8.56 11.33
CA GLY A 134 -12.83 -9.42 12.09
C GLY A 134 -11.51 -8.72 12.39
N VAL A 135 -10.91 -8.05 11.42
CA VAL A 135 -9.68 -7.26 11.64
C VAL A 135 -9.91 -6.13 12.64
N LYS A 136 -11.05 -5.42 12.57
CA LYS A 136 -11.40 -4.39 13.55
C LYS A 136 -11.53 -4.96 14.96
N ALA A 137 -12.19 -6.10 15.11
CA ALA A 137 -12.34 -6.77 16.40
C ALA A 137 -10.98 -7.15 17.01
N LEU A 138 -10.01 -7.60 16.19
CA LEU A 138 -8.64 -7.87 16.66
C LEU A 138 -7.93 -6.59 17.15
N PHE A 139 -8.16 -5.43 16.52
CA PHE A 139 -7.60 -4.15 16.99
C PHE A 139 -8.25 -3.65 18.28
N GLU A 140 -9.50 -4.02 18.54
CA GLU A 140 -10.27 -3.62 19.73
C GLU A 140 -10.03 -4.54 20.93
N ASP A 141 -9.47 -5.73 20.73
CA ASP A 141 -9.18 -6.72 21.76
C ASP A 141 -7.95 -6.31 22.60
N LYS A 142 -8.22 -5.69 23.75
CA LYS A 142 -7.19 -5.19 24.66
C LYS A 142 -6.44 -6.29 25.43
N GLU A 143 -7.01 -7.47 25.55
CA GLU A 143 -6.33 -8.62 26.18
C GLU A 143 -5.32 -9.19 25.21
N LEU A 144 -5.73 -9.42 23.96
CA LEU A 144 -4.84 -9.86 22.90
C LEU A 144 -3.70 -8.84 22.65
N GLU A 145 -4.00 -7.55 22.66
CA GLU A 145 -2.97 -6.48 22.51
C GLU A 145 -1.91 -6.61 23.60
N LYS A 146 -2.29 -6.81 24.87
CA LYS A 146 -1.36 -6.97 25.99
C LYS A 146 -0.55 -8.27 25.87
N GLU A 147 -1.18 -9.36 25.49
CA GLU A 147 -0.50 -10.65 25.30
C GLU A 147 0.56 -10.56 24.19
N LEU A 148 0.23 -9.92 23.07
CA LEU A 148 1.16 -9.72 21.96
C LEU A 148 2.29 -8.77 22.34
N ALA A 149 1.99 -7.69 23.05
CA ALA A 149 3.01 -6.75 23.54
C ALA A 149 4.02 -7.45 24.47
N ALA A 150 3.55 -8.34 25.35
CA ALA A 150 4.41 -9.16 26.21
C ALA A 150 5.32 -10.12 25.44
N LYS A 151 4.92 -10.51 24.22
CA LYS A 151 5.68 -11.35 23.30
C LYS A 151 6.55 -10.55 22.30
N GLY A 152 6.56 -9.22 22.41
CA GLY A 152 7.34 -8.34 21.54
C GLY A 152 6.66 -8.01 20.21
N TYR A 153 5.33 -8.04 20.14
CA TYR A 153 4.55 -7.70 18.94
C TYR A 153 3.60 -6.55 19.20
N GLN A 154 3.26 -5.82 18.12
CA GLN A 154 2.21 -4.81 18.12
C GLN A 154 1.46 -4.82 16.79
N PHE A 155 0.16 -4.53 16.82
CA PHE A 155 -0.65 -4.47 15.62
C PHE A 155 -0.52 -3.14 14.87
N SER A 156 -0.61 -3.22 13.55
CA SER A 156 -0.84 -2.09 12.64
C SER A 156 -1.61 -2.56 11.40
N SER A 157 -1.92 -1.64 10.50
CA SER A 157 -2.72 -1.92 9.31
C SER A 157 -2.07 -1.35 8.04
N ALA A 158 -2.27 -2.03 6.92
CA ALA A 158 -1.99 -1.52 5.58
C ALA A 158 -3.27 -1.08 4.83
N ASN A 159 -4.42 -1.06 5.48
CA ASN A 159 -5.64 -0.48 4.94
C ASN A 159 -5.62 1.05 4.98
N SER A 160 -6.58 1.71 4.33
CA SER A 160 -6.67 3.18 4.24
C SER A 160 -6.88 3.92 5.57
N ILE A 161 -7.09 3.20 6.66
CA ILE A 161 -7.05 3.74 8.02
C ILE A 161 -5.65 4.21 8.42
N ASN A 162 -4.60 3.69 7.78
CA ASN A 162 -3.23 4.12 8.02
C ASN A 162 -2.89 5.31 7.11
N ILE A 163 -2.62 6.46 7.73
CA ILE A 163 -2.26 7.70 7.02
C ILE A 163 -0.98 7.55 6.18
N GLY A 164 -0.04 6.70 6.62
CA GLY A 164 1.19 6.39 5.87
C GLY A 164 0.93 5.70 4.53
N ARG A 165 -0.29 5.18 4.31
CA ARG A 165 -0.74 4.70 3.01
C ARG A 165 -1.32 5.82 2.13
N LEU A 166 -1.81 6.91 2.71
CA LEU A 166 -2.45 8.00 1.97
C LEU A 166 -1.44 9.07 1.55
N VAL A 167 -0.56 9.48 2.46
CA VAL A 167 0.41 10.55 2.22
C VAL A 167 1.30 10.31 0.99
N PRO A 168 1.86 9.12 0.73
CA PRO A 168 2.67 8.89 -0.47
C PRO A 168 1.89 9.07 -1.77
N GLN A 169 0.56 8.96 -1.74
CA GLN A 169 -0.27 9.14 -2.92
C GLN A 169 -0.45 10.61 -3.31
N VAL A 170 -0.21 11.55 -2.41
CA VAL A 170 -0.21 12.98 -2.74
C VAL A 170 0.94 13.32 -3.67
N VAL A 171 2.07 12.64 -3.50
CA VAL A 171 3.32 12.90 -4.23
C VAL A 171 3.13 12.82 -5.73
N TYR A 172 2.47 11.81 -6.25
CA TYR A 172 2.35 11.64 -7.69
C TYR A 172 1.38 12.65 -8.35
N TYR A 173 0.45 13.25 -7.62
CA TYR A 173 -0.35 14.37 -8.14
C TYR A 173 0.52 15.64 -8.27
N VAL A 174 1.32 15.95 -7.26
CA VAL A 174 2.27 17.07 -7.30
C VAL A 174 3.31 16.85 -8.41
N TYR A 175 3.80 15.62 -8.55
CA TYR A 175 4.73 15.24 -9.61
C TYR A 175 4.12 15.44 -11.00
N ALA A 176 2.87 14.98 -11.21
CA ALA A 176 2.19 15.14 -12.49
C ALA A 176 2.03 16.63 -12.86
N TYR A 177 1.62 17.46 -11.91
CA TYR A 177 1.52 18.92 -12.10
C TYR A 177 2.88 19.54 -12.46
N ALA A 178 3.94 19.16 -11.73
CA ALA A 178 5.29 19.64 -11.99
C ALA A 178 5.79 19.24 -13.40
N LYS A 179 5.46 18.02 -13.84
CA LYS A 179 5.82 17.55 -15.20
C LYS A 179 5.06 18.29 -16.28
N LEU A 180 3.80 18.66 -16.08
CA LEU A 180 3.05 19.50 -17.02
C LEU A 180 3.66 20.90 -17.14
N LEU A 181 4.13 21.48 -16.02
CA LEU A 181 4.86 22.75 -16.03
C LEU A 181 6.23 22.63 -16.73
N GLU A 182 7.01 21.59 -16.44
CA GLU A 182 8.31 21.34 -17.04
C GLU A 182 8.22 21.17 -18.55
N ASN A 183 7.15 20.55 -19.02
CA ASN A 183 6.87 20.33 -20.44
C ASN A 183 6.19 21.53 -21.14
N GLU A 184 6.01 22.66 -20.44
CA GLU A 184 5.36 23.87 -20.94
C GLU A 184 3.89 23.65 -21.42
N GLU A 185 3.23 22.60 -20.88
CA GLU A 185 1.84 22.27 -21.23
C GLU A 185 0.81 23.09 -20.42
N ILE A 186 1.23 23.64 -19.28
CA ILE A 186 0.46 24.55 -18.45
C ILE A 186 1.35 25.67 -17.90
N GLN A 187 0.73 26.74 -17.41
CA GLN A 187 1.43 27.80 -16.68
C GLN A 187 1.32 27.63 -15.17
N ALA A 188 2.25 28.23 -14.42
CA ALA A 188 2.24 28.16 -12.96
C ALA A 188 0.95 28.80 -12.39
N GLY A 189 0.23 28.01 -11.58
CA GLY A 189 -1.05 28.39 -10.99
C GLY A 189 -2.27 28.08 -11.85
N GLU A 190 -2.07 27.52 -13.05
CA GLU A 190 -3.17 27.03 -13.87
C GLU A 190 -3.84 25.81 -13.23
N GLU A 191 -5.17 25.80 -13.25
CA GLU A 191 -5.96 24.67 -12.72
C GLU A 191 -5.97 23.50 -13.70
N ILE A 192 -5.84 22.29 -13.18
CA ILE A 192 -5.99 21.06 -13.95
C ILE A 192 -7.15 20.22 -13.44
N ASN A 193 -7.80 19.50 -14.33
CA ASN A 193 -8.80 18.51 -13.99
C ASN A 193 -8.16 17.13 -13.87
N VAL A 194 -8.41 16.44 -12.75
CA VAL A 194 -7.92 15.10 -12.52
C VAL A 194 -9.08 14.11 -12.53
N THR A 195 -9.04 13.16 -13.47
CA THR A 195 -10.00 12.06 -13.52
C THR A 195 -9.33 10.81 -12.98
N VAL A 196 -9.89 10.22 -11.93
CA VAL A 196 -9.43 8.94 -11.37
C VAL A 196 -10.34 7.84 -11.86
N PRO A 197 -9.90 6.98 -12.81
CA PRO A 197 -10.70 5.84 -13.25
C PRO A 197 -10.95 4.87 -12.12
N VAL A 198 -12.12 4.35 -12.12
CA VAL A 198 -12.77 3.65 -11.03
C VAL A 198 -12.08 2.43 -10.52
N SER A 199 -11.58 2.48 -9.31
CA SER A 199 -11.78 1.31 -8.45
C SER A 199 -12.77 1.56 -7.32
N TYR A 200 -13.21 2.80 -7.15
CA TYR A 200 -14.00 3.21 -5.98
C TYR A 200 -15.22 4.09 -6.29
N THR A 201 -15.66 4.23 -7.54
CA THR A 201 -16.79 5.11 -7.88
C THR A 201 -18.07 4.68 -7.18
N HIS A 202 -18.29 3.37 -7.02
CA HIS A 202 -19.42 2.83 -6.26
C HIS A 202 -19.32 3.03 -4.74
N LEU A 203 -18.15 3.44 -4.22
CA LEU A 203 -17.93 3.73 -2.80
C LEU A 203 -18.12 5.22 -2.46
N ARG A 204 -18.44 6.06 -3.46
CA ARG A 204 -18.69 7.48 -3.30
C ARG A 204 -20.16 7.86 -3.46
N ALA A 205 -21.02 6.87 -3.62
CA ALA A 205 -22.47 7.05 -3.67
C ALA A 205 -23.07 7.09 -2.27
#